data_7e2fd8e00274b6a9908cbd86422c12e6
#
_entry.id   7e2fd8e00274b6a9908cbd86422c12e6
#
_cell.length_a   1.000
_cell.length_b   1.000
_cell.length_c   1.000
_cell.angle_alpha   90.00
_cell.angle_beta   90.00
_cell.angle_gamma   90.00
#
_symmetry.space_group_name_H-M   'P 1'
#
loop_
_entity.id
_entity.type
_entity.pdbx_description
1 polymer ?
#
loop_
_entity_poly.entity_id
_entity_poly.type
_entity_poly.pdbx_seq_one_letter_code
_entity_poly.pdbx_strand_id
1 'polypeptide(L)'
;MKILVISSNLIGDTILSTGVINYFTNKYPETKFTFVIGPSAKSIFKNFKSVETIISVSKKRYNMHWLDIISNCYGKKWDIIIDFRSSLLSYFLKHKQKFIFKKKSNLNHVQQLSNYFKFDCSDLFIETNTEEEEIVTKHLSDDFKYFVIFPGGNWKPKIWSIKNYNSLLIKILSQNKNIKFILVGSKSEEENYLNEITKNIDSNKIINLFGASLTQTAAYMKKSKLFIGNDSGLSHMASATKLKSIVLFGPTNDVIYGPFMQDSQVIRTNESYDYFKSINIDKTKSYMDSISVEKIYFTLQKNNYCE
;
A
#
# COMPACT_ATOMS: atom_id res chain seq x y z
N MET A 1 0.40 2.57 28.22
CA MET A 1 0.23 1.13 27.85
C MET A 1 1.34 0.73 26.88
N LYS A 2 1.90 -0.49 26.96
CA LYS A 2 2.96 -0.99 26.04
C LYS A 2 2.41 -2.09 25.16
N ILE A 3 2.43 -1.88 23.84
CA ILE A 3 1.95 -2.83 22.85
C ILE A 3 3.11 -3.29 21.96
N LEU A 4 3.29 -4.61 21.86
CA LEU A 4 4.18 -5.22 20.89
C LEU A 4 3.36 -5.63 19.65
N VAL A 5 3.77 -5.16 18.48
CA VAL A 5 3.15 -5.49 17.19
C VAL A 5 4.13 -6.28 16.35
N ILE A 6 3.79 -7.52 16.02
CA ILE A 6 4.55 -8.37 15.10
C ILE A 6 3.81 -8.36 13.77
N SER A 7 4.36 -7.64 12.78
CA SER A 7 3.70 -7.43 11.49
C SER A 7 4.49 -8.03 10.32
N SER A 8 3.97 -7.85 9.11
CA SER A 8 4.50 -8.40 7.87
C SER A 8 5.82 -7.73 7.44
N ASN A 9 6.55 -8.40 6.57
CA ASN A 9 7.67 -7.80 5.84
C ASN A 9 7.19 -7.03 4.60
N LEU A 10 5.92 -7.19 4.23
CA LEU A 10 5.32 -6.55 3.05
C LEU A 10 4.67 -5.22 3.44
N ILE A 11 4.93 -4.19 2.64
CA ILE A 11 4.35 -2.85 2.80
C ILE A 11 2.82 -2.92 2.86
N GLY A 12 2.19 -3.61 1.91
CA GLY A 12 0.73 -3.70 1.82
C GLY A 12 0.07 -4.31 3.06
N ASP A 13 0.55 -5.48 3.49
CA ASP A 13 0.02 -6.14 4.70
C ASP A 13 0.19 -5.25 5.95
N THR A 14 1.33 -4.55 6.05
CA THR A 14 1.60 -3.65 7.17
C THR A 14 0.63 -2.47 7.16
N ILE A 15 0.38 -1.84 6.00
CA ILE A 15 -0.59 -0.75 5.87
C ILE A 15 -2.00 -1.23 6.22
N LEU A 16 -2.42 -2.38 5.71
CA LEU A 16 -3.74 -2.95 6.00
C LEU A 16 -3.95 -3.23 7.50
N SER A 17 -2.88 -3.43 8.27
CA SER A 17 -2.95 -3.62 9.71
C SER A 17 -2.97 -2.32 10.53
N THR A 18 -2.74 -1.15 9.90
CA THR A 18 -2.68 0.14 10.61
C THR A 18 -4.01 0.53 11.25
N GLY A 19 -5.15 0.10 10.71
CA GLY A 19 -6.46 0.34 11.34
C GLY A 19 -6.58 -0.24 12.75
N VAL A 20 -5.95 -1.39 13.01
CA VAL A 20 -5.87 -1.95 14.37
C VAL A 20 -5.01 -1.06 15.27
N ILE A 21 -3.88 -0.55 14.75
CA ILE A 21 -3.00 0.34 15.50
C ILE A 21 -3.73 1.64 15.84
N ASN A 22 -4.43 2.22 14.85
CA ASN A 22 -5.20 3.45 15.01
C ASN A 22 -6.27 3.32 16.08
N TYR A 23 -7.01 2.22 16.11
CA TYR A 23 -7.98 1.96 17.18
C TYR A 23 -7.35 2.03 18.57
N PHE A 24 -6.20 1.36 18.78
CA PHE A 24 -5.53 1.38 20.09
C PHE A 24 -4.96 2.74 20.43
N THR A 25 -4.46 3.49 19.45
CA THR A 25 -3.96 4.87 19.63
C THR A 25 -5.08 5.80 20.08
N ASN A 26 -6.22 5.75 19.41
CA ASN A 26 -7.37 6.62 19.72
C ASN A 26 -8.00 6.26 21.07
N LYS A 27 -8.12 4.97 21.39
CA LYS A 27 -8.70 4.50 22.63
C LYS A 27 -7.80 4.73 23.84
N TYR A 28 -6.47 4.70 23.64
CA TYR A 28 -5.44 4.84 24.67
C TYR A 28 -4.33 5.75 24.19
N PRO A 29 -4.48 7.08 24.27
CA PRO A 29 -3.53 8.05 23.67
C PRO A 29 -2.08 7.92 24.17
N GLU A 30 -1.88 7.48 25.44
CA GLU A 30 -0.54 7.27 26.01
C GLU A 30 0.10 5.92 25.65
N THR A 31 -0.44 5.23 24.64
CA THR A 31 0.11 3.95 24.20
C THR A 31 1.44 4.14 23.50
N LYS A 32 2.41 3.28 23.86
CA LYS A 32 3.69 3.16 23.17
C LYS A 32 3.77 1.83 22.45
N PHE A 33 4.13 1.88 21.17
CA PHE A 33 4.23 0.72 20.31
C PHE A 33 5.67 0.33 20.06
N THR A 34 5.96 -0.95 20.20
CA THR A 34 7.18 -1.57 19.68
C THR A 34 6.79 -2.42 18.47
N PHE A 35 7.37 -2.13 17.31
CA PHE A 35 7.10 -2.86 16.08
C PHE A 35 8.21 -3.86 15.77
N VAL A 36 7.83 -5.08 15.42
CA VAL A 36 8.69 -6.09 14.79
C VAL A 36 8.23 -6.24 13.36
N ILE A 37 8.97 -5.66 12.41
CA ILE A 37 8.57 -5.53 10.99
C ILE A 37 9.75 -5.72 10.05
N GLY A 38 9.48 -5.95 8.77
CA GLY A 38 10.52 -6.02 7.75
C GLY A 38 11.10 -4.65 7.38
N PRO A 39 12.34 -4.63 6.81
CA PRO A 39 13.02 -3.39 6.43
C PRO A 39 12.19 -2.48 5.51
N SER A 40 11.50 -3.07 4.53
CA SER A 40 10.69 -2.34 3.55
C SER A 40 9.49 -1.61 4.18
N ALA A 41 8.96 -2.13 5.30
CA ALA A 41 7.80 -1.57 5.98
C ALA A 41 8.19 -0.57 7.10
N LYS A 42 9.47 -0.48 7.46
CA LYS A 42 9.95 0.37 8.56
C LYS A 42 9.54 1.84 8.39
N SER A 43 9.63 2.35 7.18
CA SER A 43 9.33 3.75 6.87
C SER A 43 7.85 4.14 7.03
N ILE A 44 6.92 3.17 7.06
CA ILE A 44 5.49 3.43 7.30
C ILE A 44 5.28 4.11 8.66
N PHE A 45 6.05 3.71 9.68
CA PHE A 45 5.92 4.25 11.03
C PHE A 45 6.99 5.30 11.38
N LYS A 46 7.73 5.82 10.39
CA LYS A 46 8.81 6.80 10.63
C LYS A 46 8.33 8.04 11.38
N ASN A 47 7.16 8.54 11.02
CA ASN A 47 6.57 9.76 11.59
C ASN A 47 5.53 9.48 12.67
N PHE A 48 5.23 8.23 12.97
CA PHE A 48 4.20 7.85 13.94
C PHE A 48 4.66 8.14 15.39
N LYS A 49 4.02 9.12 16.03
CA LYS A 49 4.44 9.67 17.34
C LYS A 49 4.39 8.66 18.49
N SER A 50 3.55 7.64 18.39
CA SER A 50 3.40 6.61 19.43
C SER A 50 4.43 5.47 19.34
N VAL A 51 5.39 5.54 18.42
CA VAL A 51 6.48 4.55 18.31
C VAL A 51 7.45 4.72 19.49
N GLU A 52 7.70 3.63 20.23
CA GLU A 52 8.80 3.52 21.18
C GLU A 52 10.05 2.91 20.51
N THR A 53 9.86 1.84 19.73
CA THR A 53 10.97 1.12 19.07
C THR A 53 10.49 0.44 17.80
N ILE A 54 11.34 0.42 16.76
CA ILE A 54 11.16 -0.41 15.57
C ILE A 54 12.30 -1.42 15.48
N ILE A 55 11.97 -2.70 15.64
CA ILE A 55 12.87 -3.83 15.47
C ILE A 55 12.73 -4.30 14.02
N SER A 56 13.69 -3.93 13.18
CA SER A 56 13.69 -4.31 11.78
C SER A 56 14.27 -5.70 11.59
N VAL A 57 13.49 -6.60 10.98
CA VAL A 57 13.83 -8.01 10.85
C VAL A 57 13.91 -8.42 9.42
N SER A 58 15.12 -8.70 8.94
CA SER A 58 15.35 -9.37 7.65
C SER A 58 15.53 -10.88 7.87
N LYS A 59 15.05 -11.68 6.92
CA LYS A 59 15.20 -13.14 6.97
C LYS A 59 16.68 -13.51 6.95
N LYS A 60 17.20 -14.09 8.04
CA LYS A 60 18.58 -14.59 8.15
C LYS A 60 18.60 -16.10 7.84
N ARG A 61 19.79 -16.60 7.43
CA ARG A 61 20.05 -18.03 7.26
C ARG A 61 19.72 -18.77 8.56
N TYR A 62 19.19 -19.97 8.49
CA TYR A 62 18.77 -20.81 9.64
C TYR A 62 17.77 -20.12 10.58
N ASN A 63 16.99 -19.15 10.08
CA ASN A 63 16.01 -18.42 10.90
C ASN A 63 16.59 -17.69 12.12
N MET A 64 17.88 -17.40 12.16
CA MET A 64 18.55 -16.72 13.29
C MET A 64 18.00 -15.32 13.61
N HIS A 65 17.22 -14.73 12.71
CA HIS A 65 16.51 -13.47 12.99
C HIS A 65 15.57 -13.55 14.20
N TRP A 66 15.14 -14.77 14.61
CA TRP A 66 14.34 -14.95 15.82
C TRP A 66 15.11 -14.63 17.10
N LEU A 67 16.41 -14.90 17.12
CA LEU A 67 17.28 -14.56 18.27
C LEU A 67 17.35 -13.05 18.47
N ASP A 68 17.47 -12.28 17.38
CA ASP A 68 17.49 -10.81 17.47
C ASP A 68 16.16 -10.28 18.03
N ILE A 69 15.03 -10.88 17.65
CA ILE A 69 13.72 -10.47 18.16
C ILE A 69 13.59 -10.82 19.63
N ILE A 70 13.97 -12.05 20.01
CA ILE A 70 13.93 -12.50 21.40
C ILE A 70 14.80 -11.60 22.27
N SER A 71 16.05 -11.34 21.89
CA SER A 71 16.98 -10.50 22.68
C SER A 71 16.44 -9.08 22.91
N ASN A 72 15.71 -8.52 21.94
CA ASN A 72 15.12 -7.18 22.05
C ASN A 72 13.78 -7.14 22.80
N CYS A 73 13.05 -8.26 22.88
CA CYS A 73 11.72 -8.34 23.48
C CYS A 73 11.69 -9.11 24.81
N TYR A 74 12.66 -10.00 25.05
CA TYR A 74 12.74 -10.82 26.26
C TYR A 74 12.97 -9.96 27.50
N GLY A 75 12.40 -10.35 28.64
CA GLY A 75 12.47 -9.58 29.88
C GLY A 75 11.54 -8.37 29.97
N LYS A 76 11.01 -7.88 28.85
CA LYS A 76 10.01 -6.81 28.83
C LYS A 76 8.61 -7.38 29.17
N LYS A 77 7.78 -6.56 29.83
CA LYS A 77 6.38 -6.88 30.10
C LYS A 77 5.51 -6.09 29.12
N TRP A 78 4.68 -6.79 28.37
CA TRP A 78 3.76 -6.19 27.42
C TRP A 78 2.34 -6.18 27.97
N ASP A 79 1.64 -5.07 27.82
CA ASP A 79 0.23 -5.04 28.14
C ASP A 79 -0.56 -5.84 27.08
N ILE A 80 -0.22 -5.62 25.81
CA ILE A 80 -0.84 -6.34 24.67
C ILE A 80 0.26 -6.80 23.69
N ILE A 81 0.13 -8.01 23.16
CA ILE A 81 0.86 -8.47 21.97
C ILE A 81 -0.13 -8.66 20.84
N ILE A 82 0.14 -8.03 19.70
CA ILE A 82 -0.63 -8.20 18.45
C ILE A 82 0.30 -8.87 17.43
N ASP A 83 -0.05 -10.08 17.03
CA ASP A 83 0.73 -10.88 16.11
C ASP A 83 -0.06 -11.13 14.81
N PHE A 84 0.27 -10.39 13.76
CA PHE A 84 -0.33 -10.53 12.43
C PHE A 84 0.32 -11.64 11.58
N ARG A 85 1.38 -12.28 12.09
CA ARG A 85 2.12 -13.34 11.38
C ARG A 85 1.85 -14.73 11.94
N SER A 86 1.10 -14.85 13.03
CA SER A 86 0.91 -16.11 13.76
C SER A 86 2.25 -16.77 14.13
N SER A 87 3.19 -15.97 14.60
CA SER A 87 4.53 -16.44 14.95
C SER A 87 4.54 -17.17 16.30
N LEU A 88 5.47 -18.11 16.48
CA LEU A 88 5.66 -18.76 17.76
C LEU A 88 6.21 -17.81 18.83
N LEU A 89 6.83 -16.71 18.42
CA LEU A 89 7.45 -15.73 19.31
C LEU A 89 6.49 -15.19 20.38
N SER A 90 5.25 -14.92 19.98
CA SER A 90 4.21 -14.37 20.86
C SER A 90 3.89 -15.26 22.07
N TYR A 91 4.27 -16.55 22.03
CA TYR A 91 4.04 -17.49 23.14
C TYR A 91 5.13 -17.44 24.21
N PHE A 92 6.32 -16.94 23.89
CA PHE A 92 7.48 -16.90 24.81
C PHE A 92 7.66 -15.56 25.50
N LEU A 93 6.85 -14.55 25.17
CA LEU A 93 6.97 -13.21 25.74
C LEU A 93 5.93 -12.98 26.84
N LYS A 94 6.32 -12.29 27.92
CA LYS A 94 5.43 -11.95 29.04
C LYS A 94 4.41 -10.90 28.59
N HIS A 95 3.12 -11.20 28.72
CA HIS A 95 2.01 -10.32 28.31
C HIS A 95 0.79 -10.45 29.22
N LYS A 96 -0.06 -9.42 29.24
CA LYS A 96 -1.38 -9.49 29.89
C LYS A 96 -2.44 -10.04 28.91
N GLN A 97 -2.43 -9.54 27.65
CA GLN A 97 -3.35 -9.95 26.60
C GLN A 97 -2.61 -10.20 25.30
N LYS A 98 -3.10 -11.15 24.49
CA LYS A 98 -2.49 -11.52 23.22
C LYS A 98 -3.54 -11.74 22.15
N PHE A 99 -3.29 -11.18 20.95
CA PHE A 99 -4.06 -11.38 19.74
C PHE A 99 -3.18 -12.01 18.67
N ILE A 100 -3.57 -13.18 18.15
CA ILE A 100 -2.86 -13.86 17.05
C ILE A 100 -3.82 -13.95 15.87
N PHE A 101 -3.61 -13.09 14.89
CA PHE A 101 -4.46 -13.04 13.71
C PHE A 101 -4.02 -14.08 12.67
N LYS A 102 -4.99 -14.90 12.20
CA LYS A 102 -4.80 -15.84 11.09
C LYS A 102 -5.79 -15.50 9.98
N LYS A 103 -5.28 -15.27 8.77
CA LYS A 103 -6.13 -15.12 7.57
C LYS A 103 -6.90 -16.41 7.33
N LYS A 104 -8.23 -16.36 7.22
CA LYS A 104 -9.08 -17.56 7.14
C LYS A 104 -10.19 -17.51 6.10
N SER A 105 -10.51 -16.37 5.52
CA SER A 105 -11.71 -16.23 4.71
C SER A 105 -11.45 -15.55 3.37
N ASN A 106 -12.45 -15.61 2.49
CA ASN A 106 -12.47 -14.87 1.23
C ASN A 106 -13.06 -13.46 1.39
N LEU A 107 -13.08 -12.91 2.60
CA LEU A 107 -13.46 -11.53 2.84
C LEU A 107 -12.26 -10.59 2.65
N ASN A 108 -12.54 -9.32 2.39
CA ASN A 108 -11.51 -8.29 2.38
C ASN A 108 -10.65 -8.32 3.64
N HIS A 109 -9.36 -8.09 3.52
CA HIS A 109 -8.41 -8.20 4.63
C HIS A 109 -8.78 -7.30 5.83
N VAL A 110 -9.23 -6.08 5.57
CA VAL A 110 -9.66 -5.14 6.62
C VAL A 110 -10.92 -5.65 7.34
N GLN A 111 -11.87 -6.23 6.60
CA GLN A 111 -13.05 -6.86 7.20
C GLN A 111 -12.68 -8.08 8.06
N GLN A 112 -11.71 -8.89 7.62
CA GLN A 112 -11.21 -9.99 8.44
C GLN A 112 -10.62 -9.50 9.75
N LEU A 113 -9.86 -8.39 9.72
CA LEU A 113 -9.31 -7.77 10.94
C LEU A 113 -10.44 -7.26 11.84
N SER A 114 -11.40 -6.51 11.29
CA SER A 114 -12.54 -6.00 12.07
C SER A 114 -13.35 -7.13 12.73
N ASN A 115 -13.58 -8.21 11.99
CA ASN A 115 -14.29 -9.39 12.52
C ASN A 115 -13.51 -10.10 13.64
N TYR A 116 -12.19 -10.18 13.52
CA TYR A 116 -11.32 -10.83 14.50
C TYR A 116 -11.18 -9.99 15.78
N PHE A 117 -10.92 -8.70 15.64
CA PHE A 117 -10.70 -7.80 16.76
C PHE A 117 -12.01 -7.30 17.41
N LYS A 118 -13.15 -7.45 16.75
CA LYS A 118 -14.49 -7.00 17.19
C LYS A 118 -14.60 -5.48 17.31
N PHE A 119 -13.87 -4.73 16.50
CA PHE A 119 -13.99 -3.29 16.30
C PHE A 119 -13.64 -2.93 14.85
N ASP A 120 -14.01 -1.73 14.43
CA ASP A 120 -13.73 -1.24 13.09
C ASP A 120 -12.23 -0.99 12.90
N CYS A 121 -11.66 -1.64 11.87
CA CYS A 121 -10.26 -1.49 11.45
C CYS A 121 -10.12 -0.76 10.11
N SER A 122 -11.17 -0.10 9.63
CA SER A 122 -11.20 0.55 8.32
C SER A 122 -10.39 1.85 8.25
N ASP A 123 -10.13 2.49 9.38
CA ASP A 123 -9.38 3.73 9.44
C ASP A 123 -7.88 3.49 9.37
N LEU A 124 -7.44 3.13 8.15
CA LEU A 124 -6.04 2.96 7.81
C LEU A 124 -5.33 4.31 7.83
N PHE A 125 -4.04 4.32 8.20
CA PHE A 125 -3.25 5.55 8.21
C PHE A 125 -1.79 5.34 7.79
N ILE A 126 -1.19 6.42 7.34
CA ILE A 126 0.25 6.65 7.26
C ILE A 126 0.50 8.11 7.63
N GLU A 127 1.32 8.35 8.66
CA GLU A 127 1.63 9.70 9.09
C GLU A 127 2.73 10.32 8.23
N THR A 128 2.51 11.58 7.88
CA THR A 128 3.47 12.47 7.23
C THR A 128 3.94 13.50 8.26
N ASN A 129 5.07 14.14 8.03
CA ASN A 129 5.53 15.26 8.86
C ASN A 129 5.30 16.61 8.17
N THR A 130 5.47 17.68 8.92
CA THR A 130 5.26 19.07 8.45
C THR A 130 6.17 19.40 7.26
N GLU A 131 7.43 18.96 7.29
CA GLU A 131 8.39 19.20 6.20
C GLU A 131 7.93 18.57 4.89
N GLU A 132 7.49 17.30 4.93
CA GLU A 132 6.96 16.58 3.76
C GLU A 132 5.71 17.28 3.21
N GLU A 133 4.82 17.77 4.06
CA GLU A 133 3.59 18.47 3.68
C GLU A 133 3.88 19.88 3.10
N GLU A 134 4.85 20.60 3.63
CA GLU A 134 5.29 21.89 3.09
C GLU A 134 5.93 21.74 1.71
N ILE A 135 6.77 20.73 1.51
CA ILE A 135 7.37 20.42 0.19
C ILE A 135 6.25 20.21 -0.84
N VAL A 136 5.25 19.39 -0.50
CA VAL A 136 4.12 19.12 -1.39
C VAL A 136 3.33 20.40 -1.69
N THR A 137 3.03 21.21 -0.70
CA THR A 137 2.27 22.45 -0.86
C THR A 137 2.99 23.47 -1.75
N LYS A 138 4.33 23.51 -1.70
CA LYS A 138 5.14 24.36 -2.59
C LYS A 138 5.25 23.81 -4.01
N HIS A 139 5.17 22.47 -4.16
CA HIS A 139 5.37 21.81 -5.45
C HIS A 139 4.07 21.66 -6.25
N LEU A 140 2.94 21.50 -5.59
CA LEU A 140 1.63 21.31 -6.23
C LEU A 140 0.85 22.63 -6.25
N SER A 141 0.36 23.03 -7.45
CA SER A 141 -0.55 24.16 -7.62
C SER A 141 -1.99 23.70 -7.57
N ASP A 142 -2.87 24.48 -6.97
CA ASP A 142 -4.32 24.20 -6.93
C ASP A 142 -5.00 24.32 -8.32
N ASP A 143 -4.30 24.84 -9.33
CA ASP A 143 -4.80 24.91 -10.72
C ASP A 143 -4.90 23.56 -11.40
N PHE A 144 -4.29 22.52 -10.84
CA PHE A 144 -4.20 21.20 -11.43
C PHE A 144 -4.78 20.12 -10.52
N LYS A 145 -5.36 19.10 -11.15
CA LYS A 145 -5.69 17.83 -10.50
C LYS A 145 -4.55 16.85 -10.69
N TYR A 146 -4.13 16.20 -9.61
CA TYR A 146 -3.00 15.29 -9.63
C TYR A 146 -3.48 13.85 -9.56
N PHE A 147 -3.05 13.04 -10.52
CA PHE A 147 -3.27 11.60 -10.52
C PHE A 147 -1.96 10.89 -10.23
N VAL A 148 -1.96 10.08 -9.18
CA VAL A 148 -0.80 9.24 -8.81
C VAL A 148 -0.83 7.96 -9.63
N ILE A 149 0.25 7.68 -10.35
CA ILE A 149 0.37 6.54 -11.24
C ILE A 149 1.45 5.60 -10.74
N PHE A 150 1.08 4.35 -10.48
CA PHE A 150 2.01 3.29 -10.14
C PHE A 150 2.03 2.20 -11.22
N PRO A 151 3.00 2.25 -12.16
CA PRO A 151 3.08 1.28 -13.25
C PRO A 151 3.81 -0.01 -12.88
N GLY A 152 4.47 -0.04 -11.72
CA GLY A 152 5.39 -1.09 -11.31
C GLY A 152 4.76 -2.25 -10.54
N GLY A 153 5.64 -3.01 -9.89
CA GLY A 153 5.30 -4.14 -9.03
C GLY A 153 6.43 -5.14 -8.90
N ASN A 154 6.41 -5.90 -7.81
CA ASN A 154 7.44 -6.91 -7.51
C ASN A 154 7.17 -8.29 -8.13
N TRP A 155 6.12 -8.43 -8.92
CA TRP A 155 5.73 -9.69 -9.55
C TRP A 155 5.18 -9.44 -10.95
N LYS A 156 5.97 -9.83 -11.97
CA LYS A 156 5.69 -9.55 -13.39
C LYS A 156 4.27 -9.91 -13.84
N PRO A 157 3.69 -11.07 -13.45
CA PRO A 157 2.35 -11.46 -13.87
C PRO A 157 1.23 -10.46 -13.58
N LYS A 158 1.37 -9.58 -12.60
CA LYS A 158 0.36 -8.58 -12.24
C LYS A 158 0.71 -7.14 -12.70
N ILE A 159 1.71 -6.97 -13.55
CA ILE A 159 2.12 -5.66 -14.07
C ILE A 159 1.43 -5.41 -15.40
N TRP A 160 0.57 -4.39 -15.46
CA TRP A 160 -0.04 -3.94 -16.69
C TRP A 160 1.01 -3.29 -17.60
N SER A 161 0.83 -3.41 -18.93
CA SER A 161 1.82 -2.94 -19.91
C SER A 161 2.13 -1.45 -19.76
N ILE A 162 3.41 -1.10 -19.76
CA ILE A 162 3.85 0.31 -19.70
C ILE A 162 3.34 1.10 -20.91
N LYS A 163 3.25 0.48 -22.07
CA LYS A 163 2.65 1.08 -23.28
C LYS A 163 1.18 1.45 -23.04
N ASN A 164 0.45 0.59 -22.37
CA ASN A 164 -0.95 0.86 -22.04
C ASN A 164 -1.08 1.99 -21.02
N TYR A 165 -0.18 2.07 -20.02
CA TYR A 165 -0.11 3.23 -19.11
C TYR A 165 0.14 4.51 -19.92
N ASN A 166 1.16 4.55 -20.78
CA ASN A 166 1.44 5.72 -21.63
C ASN A 166 0.20 6.11 -22.46
N SER A 167 -0.44 5.15 -23.15
CA SER A 167 -1.63 5.40 -23.96
C SER A 167 -2.80 5.95 -23.11
N LEU A 168 -2.97 5.45 -21.89
CA LEU A 168 -3.98 5.95 -20.96
C LEU A 168 -3.70 7.42 -20.57
N LEU A 169 -2.44 7.74 -20.22
CA LEU A 169 -2.06 9.11 -19.84
C LEU A 169 -2.29 10.10 -20.98
N ILE A 170 -1.87 9.74 -22.21
CA ILE A 170 -2.13 10.55 -23.42
C ILE A 170 -3.63 10.76 -23.63
N LYS A 171 -4.44 9.70 -23.50
CA LYS A 171 -5.89 9.77 -23.66
C LYS A 171 -6.54 10.67 -22.60
N ILE A 172 -6.09 10.61 -21.35
CA ILE A 172 -6.56 11.51 -20.29
C ILE A 172 -6.23 12.96 -20.63
N LEU A 173 -4.99 13.26 -21.04
CA LEU A 173 -4.55 14.63 -21.35
C LEU A 173 -5.22 15.21 -22.59
N SER A 174 -5.60 14.38 -23.57
CA SER A 174 -6.32 14.84 -24.77
C SER A 174 -7.69 15.44 -24.45
N GLN A 175 -8.30 15.02 -23.33
CA GLN A 175 -9.62 15.47 -22.89
C GLN A 175 -9.58 16.43 -21.70
N ASN A 176 -8.48 16.41 -20.92
CA ASN A 176 -8.37 17.14 -19.64
C ASN A 176 -6.98 17.76 -19.47
N LYS A 177 -6.83 19.00 -19.92
CA LYS A 177 -5.54 19.74 -19.86
C LYS A 177 -5.13 20.12 -18.44
N ASN A 178 -6.06 20.14 -17.47
CA ASN A 178 -5.78 20.51 -16.07
C ASN A 178 -5.36 19.34 -15.19
N ILE A 179 -5.01 18.19 -15.79
CA ILE A 179 -4.48 17.05 -15.06
C ILE A 179 -2.95 17.00 -15.20
N LYS A 180 -2.29 16.65 -14.10
CA LYS A 180 -0.87 16.27 -14.05
C LYS A 180 -0.71 14.91 -13.40
N PHE A 181 0.34 14.20 -13.77
CA PHE A 181 0.60 12.85 -13.25
C PHE A 181 1.80 12.86 -12.31
N ILE A 182 1.65 12.18 -11.19
CA ILE A 182 2.71 11.91 -10.23
C ILE A 182 3.10 10.44 -10.38
N LEU A 183 4.27 10.18 -10.94
CA LEU A 183 4.78 8.82 -11.14
C LEU A 183 5.50 8.34 -9.90
N VAL A 184 5.08 7.21 -9.35
CA VAL A 184 5.61 6.64 -8.10
C VAL A 184 6.12 5.22 -8.30
N GLY A 185 7.09 4.82 -7.48
CA GLY A 185 7.71 3.49 -7.54
C GLY A 185 9.11 3.50 -6.95
N SER A 186 9.83 2.41 -7.11
CA SER A 186 11.24 2.29 -6.71
C SER A 186 12.18 2.95 -7.73
N LYS A 187 13.42 3.19 -7.33
CA LYS A 187 14.45 3.74 -8.24
C LYS A 187 14.75 2.81 -9.43
N SER A 188 14.74 1.50 -9.22
CA SER A 188 14.90 0.53 -10.32
C SER A 188 13.72 0.51 -11.29
N GLU A 189 12.51 0.84 -10.82
CA GLU A 189 11.33 0.97 -11.70
C GLU A 189 11.39 2.26 -12.53
N GLU A 190 12.00 3.33 -12.01
CA GLU A 190 12.27 4.55 -12.79
C GLU A 190 13.11 4.25 -14.03
N GLU A 191 14.25 3.57 -13.86
CA GLU A 191 15.16 3.20 -14.95
C GLU A 191 14.45 2.37 -16.03
N ASN A 192 13.54 1.50 -15.63
CA ASN A 192 12.84 0.60 -16.53
C ASN A 192 11.61 1.23 -17.21
N TYR A 193 10.96 2.20 -16.59
CA TYR A 193 9.61 2.61 -17.00
C TYR A 193 9.47 4.08 -17.37
N LEU A 194 10.29 4.99 -16.82
CA LEU A 194 10.07 6.43 -16.95
C LEU A 194 10.02 6.88 -18.42
N ASN A 195 11.02 6.52 -19.21
CA ASN A 195 11.11 6.94 -20.61
C ASN A 195 9.92 6.47 -21.46
N GLU A 196 9.49 5.22 -21.26
CA GLU A 196 8.38 4.65 -22.04
C GLU A 196 7.03 5.22 -21.60
N ILE A 197 6.81 5.40 -20.29
CA ILE A 197 5.52 5.90 -19.77
C ILE A 197 5.31 7.37 -20.08
N THR A 198 6.38 8.17 -20.18
CA THR A 198 6.31 9.61 -20.48
C THR A 198 6.46 9.96 -21.95
N LYS A 199 6.66 8.96 -22.82
CA LYS A 199 6.84 9.16 -24.26
C LYS A 199 5.68 9.96 -24.86
N ASN A 200 6.01 11.02 -25.60
CA ASN A 200 5.06 11.95 -26.22
C ASN A 200 4.15 12.70 -25.22
N ILE A 201 4.57 12.81 -23.97
CA ILE A 201 3.89 13.61 -22.95
C ILE A 201 4.82 14.79 -22.59
N ASP A 202 4.24 15.99 -22.53
CA ASP A 202 4.96 17.18 -22.09
C ASP A 202 5.48 17.01 -20.66
N SER A 203 6.76 17.28 -20.44
CA SER A 203 7.41 17.12 -19.14
C SER A 203 6.75 17.94 -18.02
N ASN A 204 6.10 19.06 -18.34
CA ASN A 204 5.37 19.90 -17.38
C ASN A 204 4.10 19.21 -16.83
N LYS A 205 3.65 18.10 -17.47
CA LYS A 205 2.53 17.26 -17.03
C LYS A 205 2.94 16.13 -16.10
N ILE A 206 4.25 15.95 -15.88
CA ILE A 206 4.80 14.83 -15.13
C ILE A 206 5.55 15.34 -13.90
N ILE A 207 5.24 14.75 -12.76
CA ILE A 207 6.04 14.86 -11.53
C ILE A 207 6.64 13.49 -11.27
N ASN A 208 7.97 13.41 -11.35
CA ASN A 208 8.70 12.17 -11.11
C ASN A 208 9.01 12.03 -9.62
N LEU A 209 8.36 11.06 -8.95
CA LEU A 209 8.58 10.68 -7.56
C LEU A 209 9.08 9.25 -7.40
N PHE A 210 9.61 8.64 -8.46
CA PHE A 210 10.28 7.35 -8.33
C PHE A 210 11.45 7.43 -7.34
N GLY A 211 11.56 6.47 -6.43
CA GLY A 211 12.57 6.45 -5.38
C GLY A 211 12.28 7.31 -4.16
N ALA A 212 11.18 8.06 -4.13
CA ALA A 212 10.75 8.79 -2.95
C ALA A 212 10.43 7.86 -1.77
N SER A 213 10.55 8.35 -0.54
CA SER A 213 10.17 7.61 0.65
C SER A 213 8.65 7.34 0.68
N LEU A 214 8.21 6.32 1.42
CA LEU A 214 6.77 6.01 1.55
C LEU A 214 6.00 7.17 2.18
N THR A 215 6.57 7.85 3.17
CA THR A 215 5.92 8.99 3.83
C THR A 215 5.84 10.21 2.91
N GLN A 216 6.90 10.48 2.14
CA GLN A 216 6.85 11.52 1.11
C GLN A 216 5.81 11.20 0.03
N THR A 217 5.79 9.96 -0.49
CA THR A 217 4.77 9.52 -1.44
C THR A 217 3.35 9.67 -0.86
N ALA A 218 3.16 9.34 0.42
CA ALA A 218 1.89 9.54 1.12
C ALA A 218 1.48 11.00 1.21
N ALA A 219 2.43 11.93 1.43
CA ALA A 219 2.14 13.37 1.45
C ALA A 219 1.60 13.86 0.10
N TYR A 220 2.19 13.40 -1.02
CA TYR A 220 1.65 13.69 -2.35
C TYR A 220 0.29 13.04 -2.59
N MET A 221 0.09 11.79 -2.15
CA MET A 221 -1.20 11.11 -2.25
C MET A 221 -2.32 11.85 -1.52
N LYS A 222 -2.07 12.42 -0.34
CA LYS A 222 -3.04 13.22 0.44
C LYS A 222 -3.54 14.46 -0.31
N LYS A 223 -2.75 15.02 -1.23
CA LYS A 223 -3.08 16.19 -2.05
C LYS A 223 -3.52 15.83 -3.47
N SER A 224 -3.63 14.54 -3.77
CA SER A 224 -4.00 14.06 -5.09
C SER A 224 -5.50 13.72 -5.18
N LYS A 225 -6.01 13.62 -6.39
CA LYS A 225 -7.43 13.33 -6.69
C LYS A 225 -7.69 11.83 -6.85
N LEU A 226 -6.73 11.11 -7.45
CA LEU A 226 -6.90 9.70 -7.82
C LEU A 226 -5.56 8.96 -7.84
N PHE A 227 -5.58 7.70 -7.46
CA PHE A 227 -4.50 6.73 -7.69
C PHE A 227 -4.91 5.76 -8.80
N ILE A 228 -4.02 5.47 -9.74
CA ILE A 228 -4.20 4.42 -10.74
C ILE A 228 -2.94 3.53 -10.73
N GLY A 229 -3.09 2.25 -10.49
CA GLY A 229 -1.93 1.36 -10.42
C GLY A 229 -2.26 -0.11 -10.30
N ASN A 230 -1.22 -0.94 -10.41
CA ASN A 230 -1.32 -2.37 -10.19
C ASN A 230 -1.57 -2.69 -8.70
N ASP A 231 -2.14 -3.86 -8.40
CA ASP A 231 -2.24 -4.38 -7.04
C ASP A 231 -0.88 -4.41 -6.34
N SER A 232 -0.73 -3.60 -5.29
CA SER A 232 0.56 -3.40 -4.61
C SER A 232 0.40 -2.76 -3.23
N GLY A 233 1.52 -2.62 -2.50
CA GLY A 233 1.55 -1.85 -1.26
C GLY A 233 1.14 -0.38 -1.44
N LEU A 234 1.40 0.22 -2.60
CA LEU A 234 1.02 1.61 -2.89
C LEU A 234 -0.50 1.77 -3.10
N SER A 235 -1.20 0.76 -3.62
CA SER A 235 -2.67 0.80 -3.70
C SER A 235 -3.32 0.81 -2.31
N HIS A 236 -2.75 0.06 -1.35
CA HIS A 236 -3.20 0.12 0.04
C HIS A 236 -2.81 1.44 0.72
N MET A 237 -1.69 2.04 0.32
CA MET A 237 -1.29 3.37 0.80
C MET A 237 -2.25 4.46 0.31
N ALA A 238 -2.78 4.35 -0.92
CA ALA A 238 -3.85 5.22 -1.37
C ALA A 238 -5.06 5.16 -0.43
N SER A 239 -5.47 3.95 0.00
CA SER A 239 -6.54 3.81 1.00
C SER A 239 -6.18 4.43 2.36
N ALA A 240 -4.93 4.28 2.82
CA ALA A 240 -4.46 4.86 4.08
C ALA A 240 -4.36 6.41 4.06
N THR A 241 -4.21 7.00 2.88
CA THR A 241 -4.22 8.44 2.67
C THR A 241 -5.60 8.99 2.26
N LYS A 242 -6.64 8.15 2.27
CA LYS A 242 -8.02 8.46 1.85
C LYS A 242 -8.11 8.90 0.37
N LEU A 243 -7.15 8.51 -0.44
CA LEU A 243 -7.13 8.77 -1.87
C LEU A 243 -7.97 7.71 -2.61
N LYS A 244 -8.94 8.16 -3.42
CA LYS A 244 -9.71 7.29 -4.32
C LYS A 244 -8.77 6.56 -5.27
N SER A 245 -9.10 5.33 -5.64
CA SER A 245 -8.19 4.52 -6.45
C SER A 245 -8.88 3.68 -7.51
N ILE A 246 -8.21 3.50 -8.63
CA ILE A 246 -8.47 2.45 -9.62
C ILE A 246 -7.31 1.46 -9.54
N VAL A 247 -7.58 0.26 -9.05
CA VAL A 247 -6.56 -0.77 -8.85
C VAL A 247 -6.76 -1.91 -9.85
N LEU A 248 -5.67 -2.24 -10.56
CA LEU A 248 -5.68 -3.25 -11.61
C LEU A 248 -5.31 -4.62 -11.05
N PHE A 249 -6.17 -5.61 -11.28
CA PHE A 249 -6.01 -6.97 -10.80
C PHE A 249 -5.96 -7.98 -11.95
N GLY A 250 -5.05 -8.91 -11.86
CA GLY A 250 -4.93 -10.10 -12.69
C GLY A 250 -4.85 -11.36 -11.83
N PRO A 251 -3.66 -12.00 -11.70
CA PRO A 251 -3.50 -13.26 -10.98
C PRO A 251 -3.65 -13.18 -9.45
N THR A 252 -3.86 -12.00 -8.87
CA THR A 252 -4.04 -11.80 -7.43
C THR A 252 -5.51 -11.76 -7.04
N ASN A 253 -5.79 -11.99 -5.75
CA ASN A 253 -7.15 -12.05 -5.22
C ASN A 253 -7.66 -10.65 -4.85
N ASP A 254 -8.49 -10.09 -5.71
CA ASP A 254 -9.11 -8.77 -5.54
C ASP A 254 -10.16 -8.72 -4.43
N VAL A 255 -10.80 -9.84 -4.10
CA VAL A 255 -11.74 -9.91 -2.96
C VAL A 255 -11.00 -9.67 -1.65
N ILE A 256 -9.79 -10.24 -1.49
CA ILE A 256 -9.00 -10.09 -0.26
C ILE A 256 -8.25 -8.75 -0.24
N TYR A 257 -7.65 -8.36 -1.37
CA TYR A 257 -6.71 -7.24 -1.44
C TYR A 257 -7.23 -6.03 -2.21
N GLY A 258 -8.47 -6.05 -2.66
CA GLY A 258 -9.10 -4.88 -3.28
C GLY A 258 -9.13 -3.69 -2.32
N PRO A 259 -9.16 -2.45 -2.85
CA PRO A 259 -9.24 -1.26 -2.02
C PRO A 259 -10.51 -1.30 -1.16
N PHE A 260 -10.37 -0.90 0.11
CA PHE A 260 -11.48 -0.93 1.06
C PHE A 260 -12.32 0.35 1.04
N MET A 261 -11.82 1.42 0.43
CA MET A 261 -12.54 2.69 0.33
C MET A 261 -13.75 2.60 -0.60
N GLN A 262 -14.86 3.21 -0.18
CA GLN A 262 -16.16 3.16 -0.86
C GLN A 262 -16.11 3.61 -2.34
N ASP A 263 -15.37 4.67 -2.64
CA ASP A 263 -15.30 5.24 -4.00
C ASP A 263 -14.10 4.71 -4.82
N SER A 264 -13.47 3.63 -4.38
CA SER A 264 -12.39 3.01 -5.13
C SER A 264 -12.91 1.89 -6.03
N GLN A 265 -12.23 1.68 -7.16
CA GLN A 265 -12.64 0.73 -8.19
C GLN A 265 -11.60 -0.36 -8.38
N VAL A 266 -12.06 -1.59 -8.56
CA VAL A 266 -11.25 -2.70 -9.03
C VAL A 266 -11.52 -2.91 -10.52
N ILE A 267 -10.47 -2.92 -11.32
CA ILE A 267 -10.53 -3.35 -12.72
C ILE A 267 -9.74 -4.65 -12.85
N ARG A 268 -10.46 -5.72 -13.13
CA ARG A 268 -9.89 -7.04 -13.24
C ARG A 268 -9.79 -7.48 -14.71
N THR A 269 -8.84 -8.37 -14.99
CA THR A 269 -8.76 -9.17 -16.22
C THR A 269 -10.05 -9.95 -16.46
N ASN A 270 -10.27 -10.41 -17.67
CA ASN A 270 -11.43 -11.25 -18.00
C ASN A 270 -11.39 -12.57 -17.24
N GLU A 271 -10.18 -13.07 -16.98
CA GLU A 271 -9.95 -14.29 -16.21
C GLU A 271 -10.18 -14.04 -14.73
N SER A 272 -10.87 -14.97 -14.07
CA SER A 272 -11.13 -14.93 -12.63
C SER A 272 -9.88 -15.29 -11.81
N TYR A 273 -9.87 -14.95 -10.52
CA TYR A 273 -8.83 -15.42 -9.62
C TYR A 273 -8.76 -16.96 -9.55
N ASP A 274 -9.91 -17.65 -9.61
CA ASP A 274 -9.94 -19.12 -9.57
C ASP A 274 -9.32 -19.75 -10.83
N TYR A 275 -9.49 -19.12 -12.00
CA TYR A 275 -8.75 -19.52 -13.20
C TYR A 275 -7.24 -19.45 -12.95
N PHE A 276 -6.73 -18.34 -12.41
CA PHE A 276 -5.30 -18.20 -12.12
C PHE A 276 -4.77 -19.18 -11.07
N LYS A 277 -5.62 -19.66 -10.16
CA LYS A 277 -5.27 -20.72 -9.21
C LYS A 277 -5.15 -22.09 -9.87
N SER A 278 -5.87 -22.31 -10.96
CA SER A 278 -5.89 -23.60 -11.67
C SER A 278 -4.74 -23.80 -12.66
N ILE A 279 -3.99 -22.73 -13.00
CA ILE A 279 -2.88 -22.79 -13.95
C ILE A 279 -1.52 -22.61 -13.27
N ASN A 280 -0.47 -23.08 -13.94
CA ASN A 280 0.90 -22.75 -13.57
C ASN A 280 1.27 -21.38 -14.14
N ILE A 281 1.40 -20.36 -13.29
CA ILE A 281 1.72 -19.00 -13.70
C ILE A 281 3.19 -18.89 -14.06
N ASP A 282 3.45 -18.53 -15.32
CA ASP A 282 4.79 -18.12 -15.79
C ASP A 282 5.16 -16.75 -15.20
N LYS A 283 6.15 -16.76 -14.31
CA LYS A 283 6.58 -15.55 -13.58
C LYS A 283 7.29 -14.51 -14.46
N THR A 284 7.62 -14.85 -15.72
CA THR A 284 8.29 -13.96 -16.66
C THR A 284 7.33 -13.14 -17.53
N LYS A 285 6.05 -13.50 -17.54
CA LYS A 285 5.01 -12.87 -18.38
C LYS A 285 4.03 -12.05 -17.55
N SER A 286 3.43 -11.03 -18.19
CA SER A 286 2.24 -10.37 -17.68
C SER A 286 0.98 -11.17 -18.06
N TYR A 287 -0.04 -11.13 -17.23
CA TYR A 287 -1.36 -11.69 -17.48
C TYR A 287 -2.43 -10.58 -17.43
N MET A 288 -2.04 -9.33 -17.69
CA MET A 288 -2.92 -8.16 -17.56
C MET A 288 -3.47 -7.67 -18.90
N ASP A 289 -3.24 -8.39 -19.99
CA ASP A 289 -3.49 -7.91 -21.37
C ASP A 289 -4.97 -7.70 -21.69
N SER A 290 -5.87 -8.43 -21.01
CA SER A 290 -7.33 -8.27 -21.19
C SER A 290 -7.89 -6.98 -20.53
N ILE A 291 -7.08 -6.23 -19.79
CA ILE A 291 -7.44 -4.89 -19.32
C ILE A 291 -7.09 -3.87 -20.41
N SER A 292 -8.11 -3.34 -21.10
CA SER A 292 -7.92 -2.32 -22.12
C SER A 292 -7.82 -0.91 -21.53
N VAL A 293 -7.18 -0.01 -22.27
CA VAL A 293 -7.13 1.43 -21.96
C VAL A 293 -8.53 2.02 -21.92
N GLU A 294 -9.41 1.61 -22.83
CA GLU A 294 -10.79 2.04 -22.94
C GLU A 294 -11.60 1.69 -21.67
N LYS A 295 -11.40 0.49 -21.12
CA LYS A 295 -12.08 0.04 -19.90
C LYS A 295 -11.72 0.94 -18.70
N ILE A 296 -10.45 1.29 -18.56
CA ILE A 296 -10.02 2.19 -17.49
C ILE A 296 -10.53 3.61 -17.73
N TYR A 297 -10.41 4.11 -18.96
CA TYR A 297 -10.87 5.45 -19.32
C TYR A 297 -12.38 5.62 -19.15
N PHE A 298 -13.17 4.63 -19.55
CA PHE A 298 -14.62 4.60 -19.30
C PHE A 298 -14.94 4.65 -17.80
N THR A 299 -14.16 3.93 -16.98
CA THR A 299 -14.32 3.96 -15.52
C THR A 299 -14.03 5.35 -14.94
N LEU A 300 -13.01 6.06 -15.49
CA LEU A 300 -12.71 7.44 -15.11
C LEU A 300 -13.89 8.38 -15.40
N GLN A 301 -14.49 8.27 -16.59
CA GLN A 301 -15.62 9.09 -17.00
C GLN A 301 -16.87 8.79 -16.17
N LYS A 302 -17.22 7.51 -16.03
CA LYS A 302 -18.41 7.08 -15.27
C LYS A 302 -18.41 7.56 -13.82
N ASN A 303 -17.24 7.69 -13.20
CA ASN A 303 -17.09 8.11 -11.81
C ASN A 303 -16.69 9.59 -11.66
N ASN A 304 -16.71 10.37 -12.74
CA ASN A 304 -16.39 11.81 -12.77
C ASN A 304 -15.02 12.13 -12.12
N TYR A 305 -14.04 11.22 -12.26
CA TYR A 305 -12.72 11.43 -11.66
C TYR A 305 -11.92 12.53 -12.36
N CYS A 306 -12.22 12.81 -13.62
CA CYS A 306 -11.59 13.87 -14.42
C CYS A 306 -12.21 15.26 -14.18
N GLU A 307 -13.41 15.32 -13.65
CA GLU A 307 -14.11 16.56 -13.27
C GLU A 307 -13.64 17.02 -11.88
#